data_02307f651903d4c4dc93eacf9c224326
#
_entry.id   02307f651903d4c4dc93eacf9c224326
#
_cell.length_a   1.000
_cell.length_b   1.000
_cell.length_c   1.000
_cell.angle_alpha   90.00
_cell.angle_beta   90.00
_cell.angle_gamma   90.00
#
_symmetry.space_group_name_H-M   'P 1'
#
loop_
_entity.id
_entity.type
_entity.pdbx_description
1 polymer ?
#
loop_
_entity_poly.entity_id
_entity_poly.type
_entity_poly.pdbx_seq_one_letter_code
_entity_poly.pdbx_strand_id
1 'polypeptide(L)'
;HHLEGGQGEVLQFAAAHSLALGFFPQWIARLRNEGLNIASRLIATNVGEAVHSLREGSCDLMLAFYDPDAALQMDPEIFPSLHLGRTEMLPVCAVNAEGLPLFDLENGQSVPLLAYSASAFLGRGVNLLLRQRNLRYTTVYETAMADSLKSMALQGMGVAWVPRLSVVNELERGELAICGGPQWFVPQEIRLYRCALVRKAAIRLLWRKLEGGLGSVE
;
A
#
# COMPACT_ATOMS: atom_id res chain seq x y z
N HIS A 1 37.20 -5.40 -17.70
CA HIS A 1 36.21 -5.69 -18.75
C HIS A 1 34.88 -5.09 -18.31
N HIS A 2 34.57 -3.94 -18.90
CA HIS A 2 33.27 -3.31 -18.82
C HIS A 2 32.22 -4.24 -19.41
N LEU A 3 31.27 -4.66 -18.60
CA LEU A 3 30.02 -5.14 -19.11
C LEU A 3 29.14 -3.90 -19.37
N GLU A 4 29.18 -3.44 -20.60
CA GLU A 4 28.16 -2.57 -21.16
C GLU A 4 26.86 -3.37 -21.17
N GLY A 5 26.12 -3.30 -20.09
CA GLY A 5 24.75 -3.79 -19.99
C GLY A 5 23.79 -2.64 -20.24
N GLY A 6 23.22 -2.59 -21.44
CA GLY A 6 21.96 -1.92 -21.75
C GLY A 6 21.73 -0.55 -21.15
N GLN A 7 22.37 0.47 -21.70
CA GLN A 7 21.85 1.82 -21.55
C GLN A 7 20.40 1.84 -22.07
N GLY A 8 19.43 2.11 -21.19
CA GLY A 8 18.35 2.94 -21.56
C GLY A 8 16.93 2.42 -21.61
N GLU A 9 16.58 1.19 -21.26
CA GLU A 9 15.16 0.89 -21.08
C GLU A 9 14.68 1.39 -19.71
N VAL A 10 13.90 2.47 -19.73
CA VAL A 10 13.22 2.98 -18.53
C VAL A 10 12.03 2.06 -18.24
N LEU A 11 12.00 1.47 -17.05
CA LEU A 11 10.83 0.72 -16.58
C LEU A 11 9.79 1.68 -15.99
N GLN A 12 8.57 1.55 -16.45
CA GLN A 12 7.44 2.35 -16.00
C GLN A 12 6.65 1.58 -14.95
N PHE A 13 6.58 2.15 -13.74
CA PHE A 13 5.84 1.59 -12.63
C PHE A 13 4.56 2.41 -12.38
N ALA A 14 3.50 1.72 -12.00
CA ALA A 14 2.32 2.32 -11.42
C ALA A 14 2.15 1.82 -9.99
N ALA A 15 1.81 2.70 -9.07
CA ALA A 15 1.63 2.35 -7.66
C ALA A 15 0.62 3.28 -6.98
N ALA A 16 -0.04 2.78 -5.94
CA ALA A 16 -0.80 3.61 -5.02
C ALA A 16 0.14 4.61 -4.30
N HIS A 17 -0.40 5.75 -3.89
CA HIS A 17 0.38 6.85 -3.26
C HIS A 17 1.24 6.39 -2.09
N SER A 18 0.68 5.60 -1.18
CA SER A 18 1.40 5.10 -0.01
C SER A 18 2.59 4.20 -0.38
N LEU A 19 2.48 3.39 -1.43
CA LEU A 19 3.58 2.57 -1.95
C LEU A 19 4.59 3.40 -2.71
N ALA A 20 4.15 4.39 -3.47
CA ALA A 20 5.02 5.30 -4.21
C ALA A 20 5.96 6.09 -3.28
N LEU A 21 5.49 6.50 -2.11
CA LEU A 21 6.25 7.28 -1.15
C LEU A 21 6.90 6.43 -0.06
N GLY A 22 6.21 5.43 0.47
CA GLY A 22 6.63 4.68 1.65
C GLY A 22 7.39 3.40 1.35
N PHE A 23 7.37 2.90 0.13
CA PHE A 23 8.01 1.63 -0.24
C PHE A 23 8.96 1.75 -1.43
N PHE A 24 8.53 2.31 -2.52
CA PHE A 24 9.26 2.30 -3.79
C PHE A 24 10.66 2.90 -3.70
N PRO A 25 10.90 4.07 -3.08
CA PRO A 25 12.24 4.66 -3.04
C PRO A 25 13.26 3.79 -2.33
N GLN A 26 12.89 3.21 -1.21
CA GLN A 26 13.77 2.34 -0.41
C GLN A 26 14.02 1.01 -1.12
N TRP A 27 13.00 0.46 -1.78
CA TRP A 27 13.12 -0.77 -2.55
C TRP A 27 14.06 -0.61 -3.75
N ILE A 28 13.92 0.46 -4.54
CA ILE A 28 14.81 0.76 -5.67
C ILE A 28 16.25 0.99 -5.18
N ALA A 29 16.44 1.71 -4.08
CA ALA A 29 17.75 1.93 -3.48
C ALA A 29 18.41 0.61 -3.04
N ARG A 30 17.62 -0.30 -2.46
CA ARG A 30 18.09 -1.63 -2.08
C ARG A 30 18.53 -2.45 -3.29
N LEU A 31 17.73 -2.48 -4.36
CA LEU A 31 18.08 -3.16 -5.61
C LEU A 31 19.41 -2.65 -6.17
N ARG A 32 19.60 -1.34 -6.18
CA ARG A 32 20.84 -0.72 -6.62
C ARG A 32 22.04 -1.15 -5.75
N ASN A 33 21.88 -1.16 -4.43
CA ASN A 33 22.92 -1.59 -3.50
C ASN A 33 23.27 -3.08 -3.67
N GLU A 34 22.33 -3.88 -4.13
CA GLU A 34 22.52 -5.30 -4.45
C GLU A 34 23.02 -5.52 -5.89
N GLY A 35 23.34 -4.47 -6.62
CA GLY A 35 23.98 -4.50 -7.93
C GLY A 35 23.02 -4.42 -9.13
N LEU A 36 21.74 -4.16 -8.90
CA LEU A 36 20.75 -4.00 -9.96
C LEU A 36 20.33 -2.55 -10.13
N ASN A 37 20.90 -1.88 -11.13
CA ASN A 37 20.52 -0.51 -11.49
C ASN A 37 19.35 -0.52 -12.46
N ILE A 38 18.26 0.14 -12.08
CA ILE A 38 17.06 0.28 -12.89
C ILE A 38 16.78 1.77 -13.09
N ALA A 39 16.73 2.19 -14.35
CA ALA A 39 16.13 3.47 -14.71
C ALA A 39 14.62 3.32 -14.63
N SER A 40 13.96 4.09 -13.78
CA SER A 40 12.54 3.93 -13.49
C SER A 40 11.77 5.23 -13.64
N ARG A 41 10.51 5.08 -14.04
CA ARG A 41 9.50 6.14 -14.00
C ARG A 41 8.32 5.61 -13.20
N LEU A 42 7.84 6.41 -12.26
CA LEU A 42 6.76 6.03 -11.36
C LEU A 42 5.56 6.95 -11.56
N ILE A 43 4.39 6.35 -11.72
CA ILE A 43 3.12 7.05 -11.73
C ILE A 43 2.36 6.63 -10.49
N ALA A 44 2.07 7.57 -9.60
CA ALA A 44 1.19 7.34 -8.46
C ALA A 44 -0.27 7.48 -8.92
N THR A 45 -1.06 6.43 -8.71
CA THR A 45 -2.43 6.38 -9.20
C THR A 45 -3.27 5.42 -8.35
N ASN A 46 -4.58 5.38 -8.59
CA ASN A 46 -5.43 4.38 -7.94
C ASN A 46 -5.25 3.00 -8.58
N VAL A 47 -5.66 1.96 -7.85
CA VAL A 47 -5.48 0.58 -8.26
C VAL A 47 -6.19 0.26 -9.59
N GLY A 48 -7.40 0.79 -9.79
CA GLY A 48 -8.16 0.56 -11.02
C GLY A 48 -7.45 1.08 -12.26
N GLU A 49 -6.92 2.29 -12.19
CA GLU A 49 -6.13 2.89 -13.28
C GLU A 49 -4.79 2.18 -13.48
N ALA A 50 -4.14 1.75 -12.39
CA ALA A 50 -2.90 0.99 -12.47
C ALA A 50 -3.11 -0.36 -13.19
N VAL A 51 -4.15 -1.10 -12.86
CA VAL A 51 -4.52 -2.35 -13.54
C VAL A 51 -4.79 -2.12 -15.03
N HIS A 52 -5.56 -1.07 -15.34
CA HIS A 52 -5.84 -0.69 -16.72
C HIS A 52 -4.57 -0.37 -17.50
N SER A 53 -3.67 0.44 -16.93
CA SER A 53 -2.37 0.77 -17.53
C SER A 53 -1.48 -0.45 -17.76
N LEU A 54 -1.48 -1.39 -16.82
CA LEU A 54 -0.72 -2.64 -16.95
C LEU A 54 -1.28 -3.50 -18.08
N ARG A 55 -2.60 -3.60 -18.17
CA ARG A 55 -3.30 -4.37 -19.22
C ARG A 55 -3.09 -3.79 -20.61
N GLU A 56 -3.11 -2.48 -20.75
CA GLU A 56 -2.88 -1.78 -22.01
C GLU A 56 -1.41 -1.64 -22.40
N GLY A 57 -0.49 -1.96 -21.50
CA GLY A 57 0.94 -1.82 -21.73
C GLY A 57 1.46 -0.39 -21.62
N SER A 58 0.68 0.54 -21.06
CA SER A 58 1.15 1.91 -20.79
C SER A 58 2.00 2.01 -19.51
N CYS A 59 1.98 1.00 -18.65
CA CYS A 59 3.02 0.76 -17.66
C CYS A 59 3.55 -0.66 -17.76
N ASP A 60 4.76 -0.89 -17.26
CA ASP A 60 5.45 -2.18 -17.33
C ASP A 60 5.19 -3.05 -16.11
N LEU A 61 5.08 -2.42 -14.96
CA LEU A 61 4.98 -3.07 -13.65
C LEU A 61 4.03 -2.27 -12.74
N MET A 62 3.33 -3.00 -11.87
CA MET A 62 2.44 -2.40 -10.89
C MET A 62 2.82 -2.88 -9.49
N LEU A 63 2.97 -1.94 -8.56
CA LEU A 63 3.03 -2.22 -7.13
C LEU A 63 1.66 -2.04 -6.53
N ALA A 64 1.17 -3.05 -5.84
CA ALA A 64 -0.13 -3.00 -5.18
C ALA A 64 -0.12 -3.74 -3.85
N PHE A 65 -1.02 -3.32 -2.96
CA PHE A 65 -1.35 -4.10 -1.79
C PHE A 65 -2.18 -5.32 -2.19
N TYR A 66 -1.92 -6.43 -1.55
CA TYR A 66 -2.69 -7.65 -1.70
C TYR A 66 -3.24 -8.07 -0.34
N ASP A 67 -4.55 -8.24 -0.31
CA ASP A 67 -5.30 -8.80 0.82
C ASP A 67 -6.02 -10.03 0.29
N PRO A 68 -5.75 -11.24 0.84
CA PRO A 68 -6.41 -12.48 0.38
C PRO A 68 -7.93 -12.43 0.45
N ASP A 69 -8.47 -11.71 1.45
CA ASP A 69 -9.91 -11.59 1.69
C ASP A 69 -10.57 -10.50 0.82
N ALA A 70 -9.78 -9.67 0.15
CA ALA A 70 -10.23 -8.57 -0.69
C ALA A 70 -9.37 -8.42 -1.95
N ALA A 71 -8.93 -9.53 -2.52
CA ALA A 71 -7.98 -9.55 -3.63
C ALA A 71 -8.52 -8.89 -4.90
N LEU A 72 -7.61 -8.31 -5.66
CA LEU A 72 -7.87 -7.89 -7.03
C LEU A 72 -8.23 -9.11 -7.88
N GLN A 73 -9.29 -8.99 -8.67
CA GLN A 73 -9.67 -10.03 -9.63
C GLN A 73 -8.82 -9.89 -10.89
N MET A 74 -7.65 -10.48 -10.86
CA MET A 74 -6.71 -10.55 -11.99
C MET A 74 -6.34 -12.01 -12.22
N ASP A 75 -6.40 -12.44 -13.49
CA ASP A 75 -5.94 -13.77 -13.85
C ASP A 75 -4.43 -13.90 -13.62
N PRO A 76 -3.97 -14.76 -12.71
CA PRO A 76 -2.55 -14.88 -12.40
C PRO A 76 -1.70 -15.45 -13.55
N GLU A 77 -2.30 -16.08 -14.54
CA GLU A 77 -1.60 -16.52 -15.76
C GLU A 77 -1.26 -15.33 -16.67
N ILE A 78 -2.14 -14.33 -16.72
CA ILE A 78 -1.92 -13.11 -17.50
C ILE A 78 -1.14 -12.06 -16.70
N PHE A 79 -1.42 -11.96 -15.40
CA PHE A 79 -0.80 -11.00 -14.50
C PHE A 79 -0.10 -11.71 -13.33
N PRO A 80 1.03 -12.38 -13.59
CA PRO A 80 1.80 -12.98 -12.51
C PRO A 80 2.32 -11.92 -11.54
N SER A 81 2.44 -12.30 -10.29
CA SER A 81 2.92 -11.40 -9.23
C SER A 81 4.01 -12.03 -8.38
N LEU A 82 4.81 -11.19 -7.75
CA LEU A 82 5.80 -11.58 -6.76
C LEU A 82 5.51 -10.89 -5.43
N HIS A 83 5.62 -11.63 -4.35
CA HIS A 83 5.57 -11.11 -3.00
C HIS A 83 6.85 -10.33 -2.69
N LEU A 84 6.73 -9.06 -2.31
CA LEU A 84 7.87 -8.22 -1.94
C LEU A 84 7.99 -7.95 -0.45
N GLY A 85 6.89 -8.01 0.29
CA GLY A 85 6.91 -7.77 1.72
C GLY A 85 5.53 -7.87 2.35
N ARG A 86 5.50 -7.73 3.68
CA ARG A 86 4.27 -7.71 4.48
C ARG A 86 4.10 -6.38 5.16
N THR A 87 2.87 -5.96 5.29
CA THR A 87 2.48 -4.75 5.98
C THR A 87 1.05 -4.89 6.49
N GLU A 88 0.49 -3.82 7.02
CA GLU A 88 -0.90 -3.78 7.43
C GLU A 88 -1.49 -2.39 7.33
N MET A 89 -2.81 -2.32 7.38
CA MET A 89 -3.53 -1.09 7.68
C MET A 89 -3.78 -0.99 9.18
N LEU A 90 -3.61 0.21 9.72
CA LEU A 90 -3.73 0.51 11.14
C LEU A 90 -4.91 1.44 11.41
N PRO A 91 -5.68 1.23 12.48
CA PRO A 91 -6.61 2.22 12.98
C PRO A 91 -5.84 3.31 13.73
N VAL A 92 -5.93 4.55 13.26
CA VAL A 92 -5.24 5.69 13.86
C VAL A 92 -6.20 6.82 14.17
N CYS A 93 -5.87 7.60 15.19
CA CYS A 93 -6.55 8.83 15.54
C CYS A 93 -5.55 9.82 16.15
N ALA A 94 -5.96 11.08 16.30
CA ALA A 94 -5.17 12.08 17.00
C ALA A 94 -5.03 11.73 18.49
N VAL A 95 -4.10 12.41 19.16
CA VAL A 95 -3.80 12.23 20.57
C VAL A 95 -4.33 13.39 21.40
N ASN A 96 -4.57 13.14 22.68
CA ASN A 96 -4.91 14.17 23.65
C ASN A 96 -3.63 14.86 24.20
N ALA A 97 -3.80 15.77 25.15
CA ALA A 97 -2.69 16.51 25.76
C ALA A 97 -1.68 15.60 26.48
N GLU A 98 -2.09 14.41 26.94
CA GLU A 98 -1.25 13.41 27.59
C GLU A 98 -0.59 12.44 26.58
N GLY A 99 -0.80 12.62 25.28
CA GLY A 99 -0.27 11.75 24.25
C GLY A 99 -1.02 10.43 24.07
N LEU A 100 -2.21 10.30 24.63
CA LEU A 100 -3.06 9.12 24.51
C LEU A 100 -4.04 9.27 23.32
N PRO A 101 -4.45 8.15 22.69
CA PRO A 101 -5.43 8.20 21.60
C PRO A 101 -6.74 8.87 22.04
N LEU A 102 -7.31 9.73 21.21
CA LEU A 102 -8.62 10.34 21.47
C LEU A 102 -9.75 9.32 21.51
N PHE A 103 -9.60 8.22 20.77
CA PHE A 103 -10.62 7.17 20.67
C PHE A 103 -9.98 5.81 20.95
N ASP A 104 -10.78 4.91 21.51
CA ASP A 104 -10.37 3.54 21.83
C ASP A 104 -11.41 2.57 21.26
N LEU A 105 -10.95 1.65 20.41
CA LEU A 105 -11.82 0.66 19.76
C LEU A 105 -12.27 -0.46 20.71
N GLU A 106 -11.65 -0.58 21.87
CA GLU A 106 -11.83 -1.69 22.81
C GLU A 106 -12.68 -1.35 24.03
N ASN A 107 -13.09 -0.08 24.17
CA ASN A 107 -13.87 0.36 25.33
C ASN A 107 -15.40 0.24 25.16
N GLY A 108 -15.87 -0.25 24.01
CA GLY A 108 -17.29 -0.44 23.71
C GLY A 108 -18.06 0.83 23.36
N GLN A 109 -17.42 1.99 23.38
CA GLN A 109 -18.04 3.26 22.98
C GLN A 109 -18.07 3.39 21.45
N SER A 110 -19.09 4.12 20.96
CA SER A 110 -19.17 4.46 19.54
C SER A 110 -18.06 5.45 19.17
N VAL A 111 -17.41 5.21 18.02
CA VAL A 111 -16.35 6.09 17.51
C VAL A 111 -16.81 6.79 16.23
N PRO A 112 -16.35 8.03 15.98
CA PRO A 112 -16.52 8.66 14.69
C PRO A 112 -15.58 7.99 13.66
N LEU A 113 -16.15 7.44 12.60
CA LEU A 113 -15.39 6.74 11.56
C LEU A 113 -15.13 7.66 10.38
N LEU A 114 -13.88 7.71 9.98
CA LEU A 114 -13.43 8.30 8.72
C LEU A 114 -13.34 7.16 7.72
N ALA A 115 -14.34 7.04 6.85
CA ALA A 115 -14.59 5.85 6.06
C ALA A 115 -14.02 5.96 4.64
N TYR A 116 -13.69 4.81 4.07
CA TYR A 116 -13.49 4.71 2.63
C TYR A 116 -14.82 4.70 1.89
N SER A 117 -14.87 5.36 0.74
CA SER A 117 -16.00 5.23 -0.18
C SER A 117 -16.05 3.80 -0.77
N ALA A 118 -17.22 3.39 -1.25
CA ALA A 118 -17.44 2.05 -1.78
C ALA A 118 -16.53 1.69 -2.96
N SER A 119 -16.04 2.67 -3.71
CA SER A 119 -15.12 2.48 -4.84
C SER A 119 -13.65 2.28 -4.42
N ALA A 120 -13.30 2.56 -3.16
CA ALA A 120 -11.92 2.49 -2.70
C ALA A 120 -11.48 1.04 -2.49
N PHE A 121 -10.41 0.64 -3.14
CA PHE A 121 -9.84 -0.71 -3.00
C PHE A 121 -9.44 -1.02 -1.54
N LEU A 122 -8.74 -0.09 -0.88
CA LEU A 122 -8.31 -0.26 0.50
C LEU A 122 -9.47 -0.40 1.49
N GLY A 123 -10.62 0.15 1.16
CA GLY A 123 -11.81 0.05 2.00
C GLY A 123 -12.41 -1.35 2.11
N ARG A 124 -12.11 -2.24 1.18
CA ARG A 124 -12.70 -3.60 1.16
C ARG A 124 -12.31 -4.41 2.40
N GLY A 125 -11.02 -4.48 2.71
CA GLY A 125 -10.52 -5.18 3.88
C GLY A 125 -10.98 -4.54 5.20
N VAL A 126 -11.01 -3.22 5.25
CA VAL A 126 -11.50 -2.47 6.41
C VAL A 126 -12.98 -2.75 6.65
N ASN A 127 -13.81 -2.69 5.63
CA ASN A 127 -15.25 -2.96 5.75
C ASN A 127 -15.54 -4.39 6.20
N LEU A 128 -14.75 -5.35 5.74
CA LEU A 128 -14.84 -6.74 6.20
C LEU A 128 -14.50 -6.85 7.69
N LEU A 129 -13.41 -6.22 8.12
CA LEU A 129 -13.00 -6.19 9.52
C LEU A 129 -14.07 -5.57 10.42
N LEU A 130 -14.64 -4.44 10.02
CA LEU A 130 -15.68 -3.75 10.80
C LEU A 130 -16.92 -4.64 11.00
N ARG A 131 -17.32 -5.39 9.98
CA ARG A 131 -18.42 -6.34 10.08
C ARG A 131 -18.10 -7.50 11.02
N GLN A 132 -16.89 -8.04 10.94
CA GLN A 132 -16.45 -9.17 11.76
C GLN A 132 -16.29 -8.80 13.25
N ARG A 133 -15.88 -7.57 13.55
CA ARG A 133 -15.59 -7.10 14.91
C ARG A 133 -16.75 -6.42 15.62
N ASN A 134 -17.88 -6.20 14.93
CA ASN A 134 -19.05 -5.51 15.48
C ASN A 134 -18.71 -4.17 16.14
N LEU A 135 -17.87 -3.37 15.52
CA LEU A 135 -17.52 -2.05 16.01
C LEU A 135 -18.75 -1.13 15.96
N ARG A 136 -18.98 -0.40 17.05
CA ARG A 136 -19.95 0.69 17.07
C ARG A 136 -19.31 1.94 16.52
N TYR A 137 -19.87 2.48 15.45
CA TYR A 137 -19.32 3.70 14.83
C TYR A 137 -20.41 4.51 14.15
N THR A 138 -20.12 5.79 13.97
CA THR A 138 -20.89 6.69 13.10
C THR A 138 -19.95 7.25 12.05
N THR A 139 -20.29 7.08 10.77
CA THR A 139 -19.49 7.64 9.69
C THR A 139 -19.67 9.16 9.67
N VAL A 140 -18.57 9.90 9.81
CA VAL A 140 -18.56 11.37 9.81
C VAL A 140 -17.89 11.96 8.57
N TYR A 141 -17.18 11.14 7.81
CA TYR A 141 -16.49 11.55 6.59
C TYR A 141 -16.28 10.33 5.70
N GLU A 142 -16.30 10.53 4.39
CA GLU A 142 -16.12 9.46 3.43
C GLU A 142 -15.30 9.95 2.24
N THR A 143 -14.28 9.18 1.85
CA THR A 143 -13.44 9.46 0.68
C THR A 143 -12.81 8.17 0.15
N ALA A 144 -12.38 8.19 -1.12
CA ALA A 144 -11.58 7.10 -1.69
C ALA A 144 -10.08 7.22 -1.37
N MET A 145 -9.63 8.36 -0.83
CA MET A 145 -8.21 8.69 -0.67
C MET A 145 -7.73 8.46 0.76
N ALA A 146 -6.82 7.51 0.96
CA ALA A 146 -6.22 7.23 2.26
C ALA A 146 -5.54 8.45 2.88
N ASP A 147 -4.84 9.27 2.08
CA ASP A 147 -4.18 10.49 2.56
C ASP A 147 -5.16 11.53 3.09
N SER A 148 -6.34 11.60 2.52
CA SER A 148 -7.40 12.47 3.02
C SER A 148 -7.95 11.99 4.36
N LEU A 149 -8.10 10.67 4.54
CA LEU A 149 -8.49 10.08 5.83
C LEU A 149 -7.43 10.39 6.90
N LYS A 150 -6.15 10.24 6.58
CA LYS A 150 -5.05 10.59 7.47
C LYS A 150 -5.12 12.06 7.90
N SER A 151 -5.32 12.96 6.95
CA SER A 151 -5.42 14.40 7.22
C SER A 151 -6.59 14.72 8.17
N MET A 152 -7.72 14.08 7.98
CA MET A 152 -8.88 14.23 8.86
C MET A 152 -8.62 13.65 10.26
N ALA A 153 -7.93 12.52 10.35
CA ALA A 153 -7.53 11.94 11.63
C ALA A 153 -6.59 12.86 12.41
N LEU A 154 -5.63 13.51 11.74
CA LEU A 154 -4.74 14.51 12.35
C LEU A 154 -5.49 15.69 12.94
N GLN A 155 -6.64 16.05 12.40
CA GLN A 155 -7.51 17.11 12.93
C GLN A 155 -8.37 16.65 14.13
N GLY A 156 -8.24 15.40 14.55
CA GLY A 156 -9.04 14.88 15.65
C GLY A 156 -10.47 14.51 15.28
N MET A 157 -10.78 14.39 14.00
CA MET A 157 -12.15 14.21 13.51
C MET A 157 -12.68 12.78 13.69
N GLY A 158 -11.81 11.80 13.88
CA GLY A 158 -12.25 10.42 14.04
C GLY A 158 -11.12 9.41 13.89
N VAL A 159 -11.54 8.15 13.72
CA VAL A 159 -10.66 7.00 13.49
C VAL A 159 -10.60 6.68 12.01
N ALA A 160 -9.39 6.51 11.49
CA ALA A 160 -9.15 6.09 10.12
C ALA A 160 -8.27 4.84 10.09
N TRP A 161 -8.59 3.89 9.21
CA TRP A 161 -7.67 2.81 8.86
C TRP A 161 -6.82 3.24 7.67
N VAL A 162 -5.52 3.32 7.87
CA VAL A 162 -4.58 3.78 6.84
C VAL A 162 -3.40 2.82 6.75
N PRO A 163 -2.74 2.73 5.58
CA PRO A 163 -1.51 1.94 5.47
C PRO A 163 -0.47 2.40 6.50
N ARG A 164 0.17 1.47 7.19
CA ARG A 164 1.26 1.78 8.14
C ARG A 164 2.33 2.66 7.49
N LEU A 165 2.65 2.39 6.23
CA LEU A 165 3.64 3.14 5.45
C LEU A 165 3.31 4.64 5.33
N SER A 166 2.03 5.00 5.41
CA SER A 166 1.58 6.40 5.29
C SER A 166 1.71 7.19 6.58
N VAL A 167 1.88 6.55 7.73
CA VAL A 167 1.79 7.19 9.06
C VAL A 167 3.02 6.99 9.93
N VAL A 168 4.11 6.47 9.39
CA VAL A 168 5.36 6.22 10.14
C VAL A 168 5.82 7.48 10.87
N ASN A 169 5.90 8.60 10.19
CA ASN A 169 6.38 9.86 10.77
C ASN A 169 5.42 10.40 11.84
N GLU A 170 4.12 10.33 11.58
CA GLU A 170 3.10 10.84 12.48
C GLU A 170 3.01 10.01 13.77
N LEU A 171 3.19 8.70 13.66
CA LEU A 171 3.28 7.82 14.83
C LEU A 171 4.54 8.08 15.65
N GLU A 172 5.70 8.24 14.99
CA GLU A 172 6.97 8.53 15.65
C GLU A 172 6.96 9.88 16.35
N ARG A 173 6.31 10.89 15.76
CA ARG A 173 6.18 12.23 16.34
C ARG A 173 5.10 12.35 17.41
N GLY A 174 4.30 11.30 17.60
CA GLY A 174 3.17 11.35 18.54
C GLY A 174 2.00 12.23 18.08
N GLU A 175 1.91 12.54 16.79
CA GLU A 175 0.79 13.29 16.22
C GLU A 175 -0.45 12.41 16.01
N LEU A 176 -0.22 11.14 15.72
CA LEU A 176 -1.22 10.08 15.64
C LEU A 176 -0.84 8.95 16.59
N ALA A 177 -1.85 8.22 17.03
CA ALA A 177 -1.68 7.00 17.80
C ALA A 177 -2.54 5.87 17.23
N ILE A 178 -2.09 4.64 17.39
CA ILE A 178 -2.88 3.45 17.09
C ILE A 178 -3.92 3.29 18.19
N CYS A 179 -5.20 3.19 17.82
CA CYS A 179 -6.31 3.21 18.77
C CYS A 179 -6.96 1.85 19.02
N GLY A 180 -6.26 0.77 18.72
CA GLY A 180 -6.68 -0.61 19.01
C GLY A 180 -5.52 -1.57 18.85
N GLY A 181 -5.62 -2.77 19.41
CA GLY A 181 -4.61 -3.81 19.30
C GLY A 181 -4.56 -4.48 17.90
N PRO A 182 -3.67 -5.49 17.75
CA PRO A 182 -3.47 -6.16 16.46
C PRO A 182 -4.70 -6.80 15.84
N GLN A 183 -5.70 -7.16 16.63
CA GLN A 183 -6.99 -7.68 16.14
C GLN A 183 -7.76 -6.67 15.29
N TRP A 184 -7.39 -5.40 15.35
CA TRP A 184 -7.97 -4.31 14.55
C TRP A 184 -7.14 -3.96 13.32
N PHE A 185 -6.04 -4.66 13.08
CA PHE A 185 -5.19 -4.43 11.92
C PHE A 185 -5.72 -5.24 10.73
N VAL A 186 -5.55 -4.69 9.52
CA VAL A 186 -5.82 -5.39 8.28
C VAL A 186 -4.49 -5.81 7.66
N PRO A 187 -4.11 -7.10 7.77
CA PRO A 187 -2.86 -7.58 7.16
C PRO A 187 -2.90 -7.46 5.65
N GLN A 188 -1.77 -7.07 5.07
CA GLN A 188 -1.61 -6.92 3.63
C GLN A 188 -0.23 -7.41 3.21
N GLU A 189 -0.12 -7.83 1.95
CA GLU A 189 1.15 -8.03 1.28
C GLU A 189 1.41 -6.90 0.29
N ILE A 190 2.67 -6.64 0.01
CA ILE A 190 3.09 -5.79 -1.11
C ILE A 190 3.50 -6.72 -2.23
N ARG A 191 2.87 -6.58 -3.39
CA ARG A 191 3.15 -7.39 -4.57
C ARG A 191 3.52 -6.55 -5.76
N LEU A 192 4.41 -7.10 -6.58
CA LEU A 192 4.77 -6.58 -7.89
C LEU A 192 4.08 -7.43 -8.95
N TYR A 193 3.37 -6.77 -9.88
CA TYR A 193 2.64 -7.41 -10.97
C TYR A 193 3.27 -7.03 -12.31
N ARG A 194 3.29 -7.97 -13.23
CA ARG A 194 3.60 -7.73 -14.64
C ARG A 194 2.50 -8.31 -15.53
N CYS A 195 2.52 -7.96 -16.81
CA CYS A 195 1.70 -8.63 -17.82
C CYS A 195 2.55 -9.68 -18.54
N ALA A 196 2.12 -10.93 -18.52
CA ALA A 196 2.85 -12.05 -19.14
C ALA A 196 2.98 -11.91 -20.67
N LEU A 197 2.10 -11.12 -21.29
CA LEU A 197 2.11 -10.87 -22.73
C LEU A 197 3.19 -9.86 -23.16
N VAL A 198 3.72 -9.08 -22.22
CA VAL A 198 4.77 -8.08 -22.49
C VAL A 198 6.14 -8.70 -22.27
N ARG A 199 6.99 -8.66 -23.32
CA ARG A 199 8.29 -9.32 -23.35
C ARG A 199 9.45 -8.33 -23.38
N LYS A 200 9.47 -7.37 -22.48
CA LYS A 200 10.60 -6.44 -22.31
C LYS A 200 11.78 -7.13 -21.62
N ALA A 201 12.98 -6.98 -22.16
CA ALA A 201 14.18 -7.63 -21.60
C ALA A 201 14.46 -7.15 -20.16
N ALA A 202 14.28 -5.86 -19.89
CA ALA A 202 14.48 -5.28 -18.57
C ALA A 202 13.50 -5.84 -17.53
N ILE A 203 12.23 -6.10 -17.90
CA ILE A 203 11.23 -6.74 -17.02
C ILE A 203 11.68 -8.16 -16.70
N ARG A 204 12.12 -8.93 -17.69
CA ARG A 204 12.56 -10.31 -17.49
C ARG A 204 13.79 -10.39 -16.58
N LEU A 205 14.72 -9.46 -16.73
CA LEU A 205 15.90 -9.40 -15.88
C LEU A 205 15.53 -9.10 -14.42
N LEU A 206 14.73 -8.06 -14.22
CA LEU A 206 14.23 -7.70 -12.88
C LEU A 206 13.48 -8.88 -12.24
N TRP A 207 12.56 -9.48 -12.98
CA TRP A 207 11.73 -10.57 -12.46
C TRP A 207 12.58 -11.76 -12.02
N ARG A 208 13.54 -12.16 -12.82
CA ARG A 208 14.46 -13.26 -12.51
C ARG A 208 15.30 -12.96 -11.26
N LYS A 209 15.77 -11.73 -11.11
CA LYS A 209 16.56 -11.31 -9.95
C LYS A 209 15.71 -11.31 -8.68
N LEU A 210 14.47 -10.87 -8.76
CA LEU A 210 13.52 -10.88 -7.64
C LEU A 210 13.14 -12.31 -7.23
N GLU A 211 12.90 -13.20 -8.20
CA GLU A 211 12.65 -14.63 -7.94
C GLU A 211 13.85 -15.28 -7.24
N GLY A 212 15.05 -14.83 -7.52
CA GLY A 212 16.29 -15.27 -6.85
C GLY A 212 16.52 -14.67 -5.46
N GLY A 213 15.59 -13.88 -4.93
CA GLY A 213 15.66 -13.32 -3.57
C GLY A 213 16.24 -11.91 -3.48
N LEU A 214 16.59 -11.27 -4.61
CA LEU A 214 17.07 -9.90 -4.59
C LEU A 214 15.96 -8.95 -4.12
N GLY A 215 16.30 -7.96 -3.28
CA GLY A 215 15.35 -6.96 -2.80
C GLY A 215 14.33 -7.48 -1.78
N SER A 216 14.50 -8.67 -1.23
CA SER A 216 13.61 -9.22 -0.21
C SER A 216 13.56 -8.32 1.03
N VAL A 217 12.35 -8.04 1.48
CA VAL A 217 12.06 -7.34 2.75
C VAL A 217 11.49 -8.36 3.70
N GLU A 218 12.19 -8.58 4.82
CA GLU A 218 11.70 -9.44 5.92
C GLU A 218 10.49 -8.82 6.63
#